data_09e72e3184e80f8c266481de593dfbad
#
_entry.id   09e72e3184e80f8c266481de593dfbad
#
_cell.length_a   1.000
_cell.length_b   1.000
_cell.length_c   1.000
_cell.angle_alpha   90.00
_cell.angle_beta   90.00
_cell.angle_gamma   90.00
#
_symmetry.space_group_name_H-M   'P 1'
#
loop_
_entity.id
_entity.type
_entity.pdbx_description
1 polymer ?
#
loop_
_entity_poly.entity_id
_entity_poly.type
_entity_poly.pdbx_seq_one_letter_code
_entity_poly.pdbx_strand_id
1 'polypeptide(L)'
;MKMAIAIQCHTNSEQINRLINYFQDDYIDIYIHVDKKSNIISELDIKKNVYLIENRVDVKWGQFSQVDATLNIFKEIRNSDYKYKYIHLISGQDYPIKSLKAFKEYFLYQNSEFIE
;
A
#
# COMPACT_ATOMS: atom_id res chain seq x y z
N MET A 1 -3.06 10.13 14.53
CA MET A 1 -3.27 10.40 13.11
C MET A 1 -2.66 9.30 12.28
N LYS A 2 -3.40 8.78 11.31
CA LYS A 2 -2.97 7.58 10.59
C LYS A 2 -2.23 7.89 9.30
N MET A 3 -1.40 6.95 8.90
CA MET A 3 -0.69 6.92 7.62
C MET A 3 -1.26 5.79 6.78
N ALA A 4 -1.44 6.01 5.48
CA ALA A 4 -1.83 4.95 4.54
C ALA A 4 -0.63 4.57 3.69
N ILE A 5 -0.39 3.26 3.59
CA ILE A 5 0.62 2.70 2.69
C ILE A 5 -0.14 2.07 1.53
N ALA A 6 0.14 2.52 0.32
CA ALA A 6 -0.50 2.01 -0.89
C ALA A 6 0.50 1.12 -1.64
N ILE A 7 0.12 -0.12 -1.91
CA ILE A 7 0.99 -1.10 -2.56
C ILE A 7 0.34 -1.60 -3.83
N GLN A 8 1.05 -1.54 -4.94
CA GLN A 8 0.69 -2.25 -6.17
C GLN A 8 1.57 -3.48 -6.32
N CYS A 9 0.96 -4.60 -6.61
CA CYS A 9 1.72 -5.85 -6.78
C CYS A 9 1.04 -6.79 -7.75
N HIS A 10 1.78 -7.78 -8.24
CA HIS A 10 1.26 -8.82 -9.12
C HIS A 10 1.88 -10.18 -8.85
N THR A 11 2.97 -10.23 -8.13
CA THR A 11 3.71 -11.47 -7.86
C THR A 11 4.45 -11.35 -6.54
N ASN A 12 5.08 -12.46 -6.13
CA ASN A 12 5.93 -12.50 -4.95
C ASN A 12 5.17 -12.20 -3.65
N SER A 13 4.24 -13.10 -3.32
CA SER A 13 3.45 -13.00 -2.08
C SER A 13 4.34 -12.94 -0.83
N GLU A 14 5.48 -13.62 -0.87
CA GLU A 14 6.42 -13.62 0.25
C GLU A 14 6.93 -12.21 0.55
N GLN A 15 7.30 -11.45 -0.48
CA GLN A 15 7.74 -10.07 -0.31
C GLN A 15 6.60 -9.17 0.18
N ILE A 16 5.39 -9.36 -0.35
CA ILE A 16 4.24 -8.60 0.10
C ILE A 16 3.96 -8.88 1.58
N ASN A 17 4.06 -10.14 2.00
CA ASN A 17 3.86 -10.50 3.39
C ASN A 17 4.93 -9.88 4.30
N ARG A 18 6.15 -9.76 3.83
CA ARG A 18 7.20 -9.04 4.57
C ARG A 18 6.84 -7.57 4.75
N LEU A 19 6.31 -6.93 3.71
CA LEU A 19 5.86 -5.54 3.80
C LEU A 19 4.69 -5.40 4.76
N ILE A 20 3.72 -6.31 4.67
CA ILE A 20 2.58 -6.32 5.59
C ILE A 20 3.08 -6.42 7.04
N ASN A 21 3.98 -7.34 7.30
CA ASN A 21 4.50 -7.55 8.65
C ASN A 21 5.37 -6.37 9.12
N TYR A 22 6.09 -5.74 8.20
CA TYR A 22 6.89 -4.55 8.51
C TYR A 22 6.00 -3.39 8.98
N PHE A 23 4.84 -3.21 8.33
CA PHE A 23 3.97 -2.07 8.60
C PHE A 23 2.87 -2.38 9.62
N GLN A 24 3.08 -3.32 10.52
CA GLN A 24 2.12 -3.60 11.59
C GLN A 24 2.24 -2.56 12.70
N ASP A 25 1.29 -1.63 12.71
CA ASP A 25 1.26 -0.51 13.65
C ASP A 25 -0.17 0.04 13.69
N ASP A 26 -0.62 0.49 14.87
CA ASP A 26 -1.98 1.00 15.05
C ASP A 26 -2.26 2.27 14.22
N TYR A 27 -1.21 2.97 13.81
CA TYR A 27 -1.34 4.22 13.06
C TYR A 27 -1.06 4.05 11.58
N ILE A 28 -0.97 2.80 11.10
CA ILE A 28 -0.72 2.51 9.70
C ILE A 28 -1.80 1.58 9.17
N ASP A 29 -2.41 1.96 8.04
CA ASP A 29 -3.28 1.09 7.27
C ASP A 29 -2.62 0.83 5.92
N ILE A 30 -2.78 -0.40 5.42
CA ILE A 30 -2.14 -0.85 4.18
C ILE A 30 -3.24 -1.14 3.16
N TYR A 31 -3.17 -0.49 2.01
CA TYR A 31 -4.08 -0.70 0.91
C TYR A 31 -3.33 -1.37 -0.22
N ILE A 32 -3.79 -2.54 -0.64
CA ILE A 32 -3.08 -3.35 -1.61
C ILE A 32 -3.94 -3.56 -2.86
N HIS A 33 -3.41 -3.14 -4.00
CA HIS A 33 -3.96 -3.47 -5.31
C HIS A 33 -3.18 -4.65 -5.87
N VAL A 34 -3.85 -5.79 -5.99
CA VAL A 34 -3.29 -6.98 -6.65
C VAL A 34 -3.77 -6.98 -8.08
N ASP A 35 -2.84 -7.08 -9.03
CA ASP A 35 -3.16 -7.15 -10.46
C ASP A 35 -4.28 -8.17 -10.69
N LYS A 36 -5.25 -7.79 -11.51
CA LYS A 36 -6.41 -8.63 -11.78
C LYS A 36 -6.03 -10.00 -12.31
N LYS A 37 -4.92 -10.11 -13.03
CA LYS A 37 -4.42 -11.38 -13.56
C LYS A 37 -3.79 -12.27 -12.50
N SER A 38 -3.45 -11.70 -11.34
CA SER A 38 -2.70 -12.41 -10.31
C SER A 38 -3.62 -13.16 -9.38
N ASN A 39 -3.18 -14.30 -8.89
CA ASN A 39 -3.90 -15.10 -7.91
C ASN A 39 -3.20 -15.19 -6.56
N ILE A 40 -2.30 -14.25 -6.27
CA ILE A 40 -1.52 -14.29 -5.02
C ILE A 40 -2.34 -13.92 -3.78
N ILE A 41 -3.57 -13.41 -3.96
CA ILE A 41 -4.38 -12.94 -2.81
C ILE A 41 -4.52 -14.02 -1.74
N SER A 42 -4.73 -15.26 -2.15
CA SER A 42 -4.89 -16.37 -1.19
C SER A 42 -3.64 -16.65 -0.38
N GLU A 43 -2.49 -16.14 -0.81
CA GLU A 43 -1.21 -16.34 -0.14
C GLU A 43 -0.83 -15.18 0.77
N LEU A 44 -1.63 -14.11 0.79
CA LEU A 44 -1.30 -12.92 1.56
C LEU A 44 -1.76 -13.03 3.01
N ASP A 45 -0.93 -12.50 3.92
CA ASP A 45 -1.24 -12.43 5.35
C ASP A 45 -2.13 -11.23 5.62
N ILE A 46 -3.44 -11.41 5.50
CA ILE A 46 -4.36 -10.30 5.70
C ILE A 46 -4.51 -10.03 7.20
N LYS A 47 -3.90 -8.94 7.64
CA LYS A 47 -3.97 -8.48 9.01
C LYS A 47 -5.11 -7.47 9.16
N LYS A 48 -5.39 -7.07 10.39
CA LYS A 48 -6.48 -6.15 10.71
C LYS A 48 -6.38 -4.82 9.98
N ASN A 49 -5.16 -4.35 9.73
CA ASN A 49 -4.90 -3.06 9.07
C ASN A 49 -4.66 -3.19 7.56
N VAL A 50 -5.01 -4.33 6.96
CA VAL A 50 -4.81 -4.57 5.52
C VAL A 50 -6.14 -4.53 4.80
N TYR A 51 -6.20 -3.71 3.74
CA TYR A 51 -7.39 -3.56 2.90
C TYR A 51 -7.03 -3.89 1.46
N LEU A 52 -7.73 -4.86 0.87
CA LEU A 52 -7.53 -5.22 -0.53
C LEU A 52 -8.46 -4.37 -1.40
N ILE A 53 -7.93 -3.83 -2.48
CA ILE A 53 -8.72 -3.04 -3.44
C ILE A 53 -9.63 -4.00 -4.20
N GLU A 54 -10.94 -3.73 -4.19
CA GLU A 54 -11.92 -4.60 -4.85
C GLU A 54 -11.92 -4.41 -6.37
N ASN A 55 -11.82 -3.18 -6.82
CA ASN A 55 -11.85 -2.87 -8.25
C ASN A 55 -10.44 -3.02 -8.83
N ARG A 56 -10.07 -4.26 -9.11
CA ARG A 56 -8.74 -4.60 -9.58
C ARG A 56 -8.61 -4.37 -11.08
N VAL A 57 -7.48 -3.80 -11.47
CA VAL A 57 -7.15 -3.51 -12.86
C VAL A 57 -6.20 -4.57 -13.40
N ASP A 58 -6.40 -4.95 -14.66
CA ASP A 58 -5.45 -5.77 -15.40
C ASP A 58 -4.30 -4.85 -15.81
N VAL A 59 -3.22 -4.89 -15.02
CA VAL A 59 -2.13 -3.92 -15.16
C VAL A 59 -1.16 -4.37 -16.24
N LYS A 60 -0.87 -3.43 -17.15
CA LYS A 60 0.21 -3.57 -18.13
C LYS A 60 1.26 -2.54 -17.77
N TRP A 61 2.39 -3.02 -17.27
CA TRP A 61 3.41 -2.16 -16.71
C TRP A 61 3.96 -1.20 -17.77
N GLY A 62 4.16 0.04 -17.35
CA GLY A 62 4.59 1.10 -18.25
C GLY A 62 3.49 1.74 -19.08
N GLN A 63 2.22 1.38 -18.84
CA GLN A 63 1.08 1.91 -19.57
C GLN A 63 0.07 2.56 -18.63
N PHE A 64 -1.02 3.11 -19.22
CA PHE A 64 -2.05 3.82 -18.46
C PHE A 64 -2.75 2.96 -17.40
N SER A 65 -2.82 1.64 -17.62
CA SER A 65 -3.44 0.75 -16.65
C SER A 65 -2.71 0.76 -15.29
N GLN A 66 -1.41 1.03 -15.28
CA GLN A 66 -0.66 1.18 -14.04
C GLN A 66 -1.13 2.43 -13.28
N VAL A 67 -1.40 3.51 -13.99
CA VAL A 67 -1.95 4.74 -13.42
C VAL A 67 -3.36 4.48 -12.90
N ASP A 68 -4.18 3.74 -13.65
CA ASP A 68 -5.54 3.40 -13.24
C ASP A 68 -5.53 2.62 -11.93
N ALA A 69 -4.63 1.67 -11.78
CA ALA A 69 -4.50 0.91 -10.54
C ALA A 69 -4.17 1.83 -9.36
N THR A 70 -3.24 2.74 -9.55
CA THR A 70 -2.87 3.73 -8.53
C THR A 70 -4.07 4.60 -8.16
N LEU A 71 -4.82 5.07 -9.15
CA LEU A 71 -6.00 5.90 -8.91
C LEU A 71 -7.07 5.12 -8.15
N ASN A 72 -7.24 3.85 -8.43
CA ASN A 72 -8.21 3.01 -7.70
C ASN A 72 -7.83 2.88 -6.23
N ILE A 73 -6.55 2.76 -5.93
CA ILE A 73 -6.10 2.75 -4.53
C ILE A 73 -6.46 4.07 -3.86
N PHE A 74 -6.15 5.19 -4.50
CA PHE A 74 -6.43 6.51 -3.92
C PHE A 74 -7.92 6.76 -3.73
N LYS A 75 -8.75 6.27 -4.64
CA LYS A 75 -10.21 6.37 -4.50
C LYS A 75 -10.69 5.62 -3.27
N GLU A 76 -10.21 4.41 -3.04
CA GLU A 76 -10.57 3.63 -1.86
C GLU A 76 -10.13 4.32 -0.58
N ILE A 77 -8.92 4.86 -0.56
CA ILE A 77 -8.41 5.58 0.60
C ILE A 77 -9.28 6.81 0.87
N ARG A 78 -9.62 7.56 -0.17
CA ARG A 78 -10.44 8.76 -0.04
C ARG A 78 -11.85 8.44 0.47
N ASN A 79 -12.40 7.30 0.07
CA ASN A 79 -13.74 6.89 0.46
C ASN A 79 -13.79 6.18 1.80
N SER A 80 -12.64 5.96 2.44
CA SER A 80 -12.59 5.37 3.77
C SER A 80 -13.08 6.36 4.81
N ASP A 81 -13.45 5.85 5.98
CA ASP A 81 -13.91 6.68 7.10
C ASP A 81 -12.78 7.45 7.77
N TYR A 82 -11.53 7.13 7.43
CA TYR A 82 -10.36 7.76 8.02
C TYR A 82 -9.79 8.83 7.13
N LYS A 83 -9.28 9.89 7.75
CA LYS A 83 -8.48 10.89 7.08
C LYS A 83 -7.03 10.63 7.40
N TYR A 84 -6.28 10.26 6.38
CA TYR A 84 -4.86 9.96 6.56
C TYR A 84 -4.04 11.23 6.40
N LYS A 85 -3.04 11.37 7.25
CA LYS A 85 -2.13 12.52 7.15
C LYS A 85 -1.16 12.33 6.00
N TYR A 86 -0.74 11.09 5.77
CA TYR A 86 0.19 10.75 4.71
C TYR A 86 -0.31 9.54 3.95
N ILE A 87 -0.09 9.56 2.64
CA ILE A 87 -0.28 8.40 1.78
C ILE A 87 1.04 8.17 1.08
N HIS A 88 1.61 6.98 1.25
CA HIS A 88 2.89 6.62 0.67
C HIS A 88 2.69 5.45 -0.28
N LEU A 89 3.01 5.66 -1.57
CA LEU A 89 2.88 4.62 -2.59
C LEU A 89 4.20 3.88 -2.72
N ILE A 90 4.16 2.56 -2.62
CA ILE A 90 5.33 1.72 -2.85
C ILE A 90 4.98 0.60 -3.81
N SER A 91 6.00 0.14 -4.53
CA SER A 91 5.91 -1.06 -5.36
C SER A 91 5.99 -2.28 -4.45
N GLY A 92 5.29 -3.37 -4.83
CA GLY A 92 5.39 -4.63 -4.11
C GLY A 92 6.77 -5.26 -4.13
N GLN A 93 7.70 -4.72 -4.92
CA GLN A 93 9.07 -5.19 -4.99
C GLN A 93 10.03 -4.41 -4.09
N ASP A 94 9.56 -3.27 -3.56
CA ASP A 94 10.36 -2.46 -2.65
C ASP A 94 10.39 -3.10 -1.26
N TYR A 95 11.47 -2.86 -0.55
CA TYR A 95 11.58 -3.29 0.84
C TYR A 95 12.27 -2.21 1.65
N PRO A 96 11.68 -1.76 2.77
CA PRO A 96 12.30 -0.74 3.59
C PRO A 96 13.60 -1.25 4.21
N ILE A 97 14.63 -0.42 4.17
CA ILE A 97 15.93 -0.75 4.77
C ILE A 97 16.08 -0.16 6.16
N LYS A 98 15.14 0.68 6.58
CA LYS A 98 15.14 1.30 7.90
C LYS A 98 14.12 0.61 8.80
N SER A 99 14.30 0.75 10.12
CA SER A 99 13.30 0.27 11.05
C SER A 99 11.98 1.03 10.87
N LEU A 100 10.88 0.42 11.28
CA LEU A 100 9.58 1.09 11.23
C LEU A 100 9.59 2.40 12.03
N LYS A 101 10.24 2.40 13.18
CA LYS A 101 10.36 3.60 13.99
C LYS A 101 11.04 4.73 13.23
N ALA A 102 12.18 4.44 12.56
CA ALA A 102 12.89 5.43 11.77
C ALA A 102 12.06 5.91 10.59
N PHE A 103 11.32 5.01 9.93
CA PHE A 103 10.43 5.35 8.84
C PHE A 103 9.35 6.33 9.29
N LYS A 104 8.69 6.04 10.42
CA LYS A 104 7.65 6.90 10.97
C LYS A 104 8.21 8.26 11.36
N GLU A 105 9.36 8.29 12.03
CA GLU A 105 10.00 9.54 12.43
C GLU A 105 10.34 10.40 11.22
N TYR A 106 10.84 9.79 10.14
CA TYR A 106 11.14 10.50 8.91
C TYR A 106 9.91 11.24 8.37
N PHE A 107 8.79 10.53 8.24
CA PHE A 107 7.57 11.14 7.68
C PHE A 107 6.94 12.16 8.61
N LEU A 108 6.95 11.92 9.90
CA LEU A 108 6.43 12.88 10.87
C LEU A 108 7.29 14.14 10.91
N TYR A 109 8.60 13.97 10.81
CA TYR A 109 9.53 15.09 10.84
C TYR A 109 9.40 16.01 9.65
N GLN A 110 9.13 15.44 8.47
CA GLN A 110 8.94 16.25 7.25
C GLN A 110 7.77 17.22 7.37
N ASN A 111 6.80 16.91 8.24
CA ASN A 111 5.64 17.76 8.50
C ASN A 111 4.98 18.26 7.24
N SER A 112 4.91 17.43 6.21
CA SER A 112 4.29 17.78 4.95
C SER A 112 3.32 16.71 4.53
N GLU A 113 2.26 17.14 3.85
CA GLU A 113 1.32 16.21 3.23
C GLU A 113 1.78 15.97 1.82
N PHE A 114 1.90 14.70 1.44
CA PHE A 114 2.24 14.35 0.07
C PHE A 114 1.71 12.99 -0.28
N ILE A 115 1.56 12.78 -1.57
CA ILE A 115 1.12 11.53 -2.16
C ILE A 115 2.25 11.02 -3.04
N GLU A 116 2.69 9.81 -2.79
CA GLU A 116 3.73 9.18 -3.58
C GLU A 116 3.26 7.87 -4.19
#